data_1047886085ea6e69e72dbe3bb17f3ffa
#
_entry.id   1047886085ea6e69e72dbe3bb17f3ffa
#
_cell.length_a   1.000
_cell.length_b   1.000
_cell.length_c   1.000
_cell.angle_alpha   90.00
_cell.angle_beta   90.00
_cell.angle_gamma   90.00
#
_symmetry.space_group_name_H-M   'P 1'
#
loop_
_entity.id
_entity.type
_entity.pdbx_description
1 polymer ?
#
loop_
_entity_poly.entity_id
_entity_poly.type
_entity_poly.pdbx_seq_one_letter_code
_entity_poly.pdbx_strand_id
1 'polypeptide(L)'
;AYLFKVLSCSHALSIQSHPDEHSAIRLHAAHPELYPDPHDKTEIIIALTAFEAMAGFREDPQIRASLESIAPLAEALLAPWQSGPEAESLRGLCRVIFGLSQDAVTALSAALRAHAASVPAITDAEELFCRLDRQYPDDRGALFAFLLNHKRLCPGESLFLAPNSPHAYICGTGIEHRRKIERLGLVV
;
A
#
# COMPACT_ATOMS: atom_id res chain seq x y z
N ALA A 1 0.39 -8.65 24.72
CA ALA A 1 1.83 -8.57 24.42
C ALA A 1 2.08 -7.57 23.28
N TYR A 2 3.33 -7.11 23.15
CA TYR A 2 3.75 -6.16 22.12
C TYR A 2 4.90 -6.76 21.33
N LEU A 3 4.93 -6.48 20.03
CA LEU A 3 6.13 -6.70 19.22
C LEU A 3 6.91 -5.38 19.17
N PHE A 4 8.18 -5.44 19.50
CA PHE A 4 9.11 -4.33 19.40
C PHE A 4 10.36 -4.83 18.67
N LYS A 5 10.63 -4.29 17.51
CA LYS A 5 11.76 -4.72 16.68
C LYS A 5 12.38 -3.58 15.90
N VAL A 6 13.66 -3.68 15.59
CA VAL A 6 14.29 -2.90 14.54
C VAL A 6 13.92 -3.52 13.20
N LEU A 7 13.37 -2.70 12.32
CA LEU A 7 13.05 -3.08 10.94
C LEU A 7 13.94 -2.25 10.01
N SER A 8 14.62 -2.92 9.09
CA SER A 8 15.42 -2.27 8.06
C SER A 8 15.06 -2.85 6.71
N CYS A 9 14.72 -1.99 5.77
CA CYS A 9 14.40 -2.40 4.40
C CYS A 9 15.14 -1.52 3.38
N SER A 10 15.78 -2.18 2.41
CA SER A 10 16.40 -1.55 1.23
C SER A 10 15.50 -1.61 -0.01
N HIS A 11 14.48 -2.46 0.03
CA HIS A 11 13.47 -2.64 -1.01
C HIS A 11 12.09 -2.54 -0.37
N ALA A 12 11.12 -2.14 -1.16
CA ALA A 12 9.74 -2.01 -0.69
C ALA A 12 9.20 -3.36 -0.20
N LEU A 13 8.53 -3.33 0.93
CA LEU A 13 7.81 -4.50 1.45
C LEU A 13 6.40 -4.55 0.83
N SER A 14 5.76 -5.72 0.92
CA SER A 14 4.39 -5.90 0.43
C SER A 14 3.42 -4.95 1.13
N ILE A 15 2.37 -4.55 0.41
CA ILE A 15 1.27 -3.77 0.99
C ILE A 15 0.51 -4.65 1.97
N GLN A 16 0.31 -4.13 3.18
CA GLN A 16 -0.42 -4.77 4.26
C GLN A 16 -1.58 -3.89 4.70
N SER A 17 -2.62 -4.53 5.24
CA SER A 17 -3.69 -3.87 5.96
C SER A 17 -4.12 -4.79 7.09
N HIS A 18 -4.14 -4.29 8.31
CA HIS A 18 -4.53 -5.07 9.47
C HIS A 18 -5.97 -4.75 9.84
N PRO A 19 -6.80 -5.78 10.15
CA PRO A 19 -8.19 -5.56 10.49
C PRO A 19 -8.34 -4.81 11.82
N ASP A 20 -9.45 -4.09 11.97
CA ASP A 20 -9.91 -3.63 13.28
C ASP A 20 -10.34 -4.81 14.17
N GLU A 21 -10.56 -4.56 15.46
CA GLU A 21 -10.88 -5.59 16.44
C GLU A 21 -12.16 -6.35 16.07
N HIS A 22 -13.21 -5.66 15.62
CA HIS A 22 -14.46 -6.28 15.19
C HIS A 22 -14.26 -7.22 13.99
N SER A 23 -13.51 -6.78 13.01
CA SER A 23 -13.16 -7.59 11.83
C SER A 23 -12.21 -8.72 12.18
N ALA A 24 -11.23 -8.49 13.08
CA ALA A 24 -10.29 -9.51 13.55
C ALA A 24 -11.02 -10.67 14.25
N ILE A 25 -11.99 -10.38 15.10
CA ILE A 25 -12.84 -11.41 15.76
C ILE A 25 -13.56 -12.26 14.72
N ARG A 26 -14.20 -11.63 13.73
CA ARG A 26 -14.94 -12.36 12.68
C ARG A 26 -14.01 -13.19 11.80
N LEU A 27 -12.88 -12.62 11.38
CA LEU A 27 -11.91 -13.29 10.54
C LEU A 27 -11.25 -14.46 11.25
N HIS A 28 -10.91 -14.31 12.54
CA HIS A 28 -10.39 -15.39 13.37
C HIS A 28 -11.40 -16.53 13.53
N ALA A 29 -12.67 -16.22 13.74
CA ALA A 29 -13.71 -17.23 13.86
C ALA A 29 -13.95 -18.01 12.55
N ALA A 30 -13.84 -17.31 11.39
CA ALA A 30 -14.06 -17.92 10.08
C ALA A 30 -12.81 -18.64 9.53
N HIS A 31 -11.62 -18.13 9.79
CA HIS A 31 -10.35 -18.56 9.20
C HIS A 31 -9.20 -18.51 10.22
N PRO A 32 -9.23 -19.32 11.29
CA PRO A 32 -8.23 -19.26 12.37
C PRO A 32 -6.81 -19.61 11.90
N GLU A 33 -6.67 -20.33 10.80
CA GLU A 33 -5.38 -20.66 10.16
C GLU A 33 -4.71 -19.43 9.53
N LEU A 34 -5.49 -18.48 9.01
CA LEU A 34 -5.00 -17.24 8.41
C LEU A 34 -4.95 -16.09 9.42
N TYR A 35 -5.87 -16.09 10.37
CA TYR A 35 -5.98 -15.07 11.42
C TYR A 35 -5.83 -15.72 12.79
N PRO A 36 -4.60 -15.93 13.28
CA PRO A 36 -4.31 -16.73 14.45
C PRO A 36 -4.79 -16.12 15.78
N ASP A 37 -5.16 -14.84 15.78
CA ASP A 37 -5.67 -14.14 16.95
C ASP A 37 -6.84 -13.18 16.59
N PRO A 38 -7.78 -12.92 17.52
CA PRO A 38 -8.95 -12.08 17.28
C PRO A 38 -8.73 -10.59 17.56
N HIS A 39 -7.50 -10.11 17.50
CA HIS A 39 -7.17 -8.74 17.91
C HIS A 39 -6.69 -7.88 16.75
N ASP A 40 -6.94 -6.57 16.87
CA ASP A 40 -6.37 -5.57 15.98
C ASP A 40 -4.84 -5.51 16.09
N LYS A 41 -4.20 -5.01 15.04
CA LYS A 41 -2.74 -4.84 14.98
C LYS A 41 -2.41 -3.40 14.64
N THR A 42 -2.70 -2.51 15.59
CA THR A 42 -2.23 -1.12 15.51
C THR A 42 -0.71 -1.09 15.52
N GLU A 43 -0.11 -0.34 14.62
CA GLU A 43 1.34 -0.24 14.47
C GLU A 43 1.82 1.21 14.56
N ILE A 44 3.08 1.37 14.98
CA ILE A 44 3.82 2.62 14.88
C ILE A 44 5.23 2.30 14.42
N ILE A 45 5.73 3.08 13.47
CA ILE A 45 7.14 3.08 13.08
C ILE A 45 7.79 4.39 13.51
N ILE A 46 8.96 4.31 14.14
CA ILE A 46 9.78 5.46 14.51
C ILE A 46 11.05 5.39 13.65
N ALA A 47 11.27 6.38 12.82
CA ALA A 47 12.40 6.44 11.90
C ALA A 47 13.73 6.58 12.65
N LEU A 48 14.70 5.72 12.39
CA LEU A 48 16.09 5.84 12.84
C LEU A 48 17.00 6.46 11.76
N THR A 49 16.64 6.26 10.50
CA THR A 49 17.26 6.92 9.34
C THR A 49 16.19 7.66 8.55
N ALA A 50 16.52 8.32 7.45
CA ALA A 50 15.51 8.70 6.47
C ALA A 50 14.68 7.44 6.14
N PHE A 51 13.35 7.54 6.24
CA PHE A 51 12.43 6.42 6.11
C PHE A 51 11.27 6.79 5.20
N GLU A 52 10.95 5.92 4.26
CA GLU A 52 9.84 6.11 3.36
C GLU A 52 8.79 5.01 3.50
N ALA A 53 7.53 5.41 3.45
CA ALA A 53 6.38 4.51 3.48
C ALA A 53 5.25 5.00 2.58
N MET A 54 4.43 4.09 2.10
CA MET A 54 3.06 4.40 1.68
C MET A 54 2.13 4.13 2.86
N ALA A 55 1.19 5.05 3.17
CA ALA A 55 0.30 4.85 4.32
C ALA A 55 -1.04 5.58 4.14
N GLY A 56 -2.12 4.80 4.20
CA GLY A 56 -3.49 5.27 4.03
C GLY A 56 -3.78 5.76 2.61
N PHE A 57 -5.05 5.67 2.24
CA PHE A 57 -5.47 6.22 0.95
C PHE A 57 -5.33 7.73 0.93
N ARG A 58 -5.00 8.27 -0.25
CA ARG A 58 -5.14 9.69 -0.56
C ARG A 58 -6.63 10.03 -0.61
N GLU A 59 -6.96 11.30 -0.54
CA GLU A 59 -8.35 11.74 -0.69
C GLU A 59 -8.85 11.48 -2.12
N ASP A 60 -10.13 11.17 -2.27
CA ASP A 60 -10.76 10.86 -3.56
C ASP A 60 -10.44 11.87 -4.67
N PRO A 61 -10.50 13.20 -4.44
CA PRO A 61 -10.16 14.17 -5.48
C PRO A 61 -8.70 14.05 -5.95
N GLN A 62 -7.77 13.71 -5.05
CA GLN A 62 -6.35 13.54 -5.38
C GLN A 62 -6.11 12.26 -6.19
N ILE A 63 -6.80 11.16 -5.84
CA ILE A 63 -6.75 9.91 -6.59
C ILE A 63 -7.31 10.15 -7.99
N ARG A 64 -8.50 10.76 -8.13
CA ARG A 64 -9.12 11.07 -9.42
C ARG A 64 -8.19 11.92 -10.28
N ALA A 65 -7.68 13.02 -9.75
CA ALA A 65 -6.76 13.88 -10.49
C ALA A 65 -5.53 13.13 -10.99
N SER A 66 -4.95 12.22 -10.17
CA SER A 66 -3.83 11.39 -10.59
C SER A 66 -4.20 10.41 -11.70
N LEU A 67 -5.37 9.79 -11.63
CA LEU A 67 -5.83 8.84 -12.67
C LEU A 67 -6.22 9.57 -13.96
N GLU A 68 -6.83 10.76 -13.88
CA GLU A 68 -7.24 11.57 -15.03
C GLU A 68 -6.04 12.17 -15.78
N SER A 69 -4.98 12.55 -15.07
CA SER A 69 -3.82 13.21 -15.65
C SER A 69 -2.96 12.31 -16.53
N ILE A 70 -3.10 11.00 -16.44
CA ILE A 70 -2.28 10.01 -17.14
C ILE A 70 -3.18 9.10 -17.97
N ALA A 71 -3.23 9.30 -19.29
CA ALA A 71 -4.13 8.59 -20.18
C ALA A 71 -4.19 7.05 -19.98
N PRO A 72 -3.06 6.33 -19.84
CA PRO A 72 -3.09 4.89 -19.52
C PRO A 72 -3.80 4.54 -18.22
N LEU A 73 -3.70 5.37 -17.17
CA LEU A 73 -4.43 5.16 -15.91
C LEU A 73 -5.92 5.46 -16.06
N ALA A 74 -6.26 6.52 -16.80
CA ALA A 74 -7.65 6.88 -17.06
C ALA A 74 -8.37 5.74 -17.79
N GLU A 75 -7.76 5.15 -18.79
CA GLU A 75 -8.34 4.03 -19.54
C GLU A 75 -8.41 2.74 -18.71
N ALA A 76 -7.31 2.37 -18.05
CA ALA A 76 -7.21 1.07 -17.38
C ALA A 76 -7.91 1.03 -16.02
N LEU A 77 -7.96 2.14 -15.29
CA LEU A 77 -8.45 2.17 -13.91
C LEU A 77 -9.66 3.07 -13.72
N LEU A 78 -9.60 4.32 -14.22
CA LEU A 78 -10.66 5.30 -13.93
C LEU A 78 -11.97 4.93 -14.61
N ALA A 79 -11.97 4.63 -15.90
CA ALA A 79 -13.19 4.29 -16.65
C ALA A 79 -13.88 3.01 -16.12
N PRO A 80 -13.17 1.89 -15.83
CA PRO A 80 -13.77 0.73 -15.18
C PRO A 80 -14.26 1.02 -13.75
N TRP A 81 -13.55 1.88 -12.99
CA TRP A 81 -13.97 2.27 -11.64
C TRP A 81 -15.28 3.05 -11.66
N GLN A 82 -15.43 4.00 -12.57
CA GLN A 82 -16.63 4.82 -12.70
C GLN A 82 -17.86 4.03 -13.17
N SER A 83 -17.68 2.96 -13.94
CA SER A 83 -18.75 2.15 -14.53
C SER A 83 -18.99 0.82 -13.82
N GLY A 84 -18.16 0.44 -12.86
CA GLY A 84 -18.21 -0.83 -12.17
C GLY A 84 -19.30 -0.94 -11.09
N PRO A 85 -19.53 -2.14 -10.54
CA PRO A 85 -20.60 -2.40 -9.57
C PRO A 85 -20.41 -1.70 -8.21
N GLU A 86 -19.22 -1.25 -7.89
CA GLU A 86 -18.89 -0.41 -6.72
C GLU A 86 -18.29 0.91 -7.21
N ALA A 87 -18.96 1.50 -8.22
CA ALA A 87 -18.53 2.75 -8.82
C ALA A 87 -18.21 3.80 -7.75
N GLU A 88 -17.09 4.50 -7.99
CA GLU A 88 -16.65 5.62 -7.17
C GLU A 88 -16.27 5.30 -5.71
N SER A 89 -16.21 4.01 -5.32
CA SER A 89 -15.70 3.60 -4.02
C SER A 89 -14.24 3.17 -4.10
N LEU A 90 -13.44 3.42 -3.06
CA LEU A 90 -12.05 2.92 -2.98
C LEU A 90 -11.99 1.39 -3.08
N ARG A 91 -12.99 0.70 -2.56
CA ARG A 91 -13.11 -0.74 -2.69
C ARG A 91 -13.29 -1.17 -4.15
N GLY A 92 -14.12 -0.44 -4.91
CA GLY A 92 -14.30 -0.66 -6.34
C GLY A 92 -13.00 -0.47 -7.11
N LEU A 93 -12.25 0.60 -6.82
CA LEU A 93 -10.95 0.86 -7.45
C LEU A 93 -9.94 -0.26 -7.14
N CYS A 94 -9.85 -0.70 -5.88
CA CYS A 94 -9.01 -1.84 -5.53
C CYS A 94 -9.42 -3.11 -6.29
N ARG A 95 -10.72 -3.37 -6.46
CA ARG A 95 -11.21 -4.50 -7.26
C ARG A 95 -10.81 -4.41 -8.72
N VAL A 96 -10.85 -3.22 -9.31
CA VAL A 96 -10.36 -3.02 -10.68
C VAL A 96 -8.89 -3.41 -10.77
N ILE A 97 -8.02 -2.90 -9.87
CA ILE A 97 -6.59 -3.20 -9.88
C ILE A 97 -6.33 -4.70 -9.67
N PHE A 98 -6.97 -5.32 -8.67
CA PHE A 98 -6.78 -6.75 -8.40
C PHE A 98 -7.38 -7.64 -9.49
N GLY A 99 -8.37 -7.16 -10.25
CA GLY A 99 -9.01 -7.85 -11.36
C GLY A 99 -8.23 -7.79 -12.68
N LEU A 100 -7.21 -6.93 -12.79
CA LEU A 100 -6.37 -6.89 -13.99
C LEU A 100 -5.67 -8.23 -14.21
N SER A 101 -5.65 -8.71 -15.45
CA SER A 101 -4.78 -9.84 -15.80
C SER A 101 -3.30 -9.45 -15.71
N GLN A 102 -2.40 -10.43 -15.64
CA GLN A 102 -0.96 -10.13 -15.63
C GLN A 102 -0.52 -9.40 -16.90
N ASP A 103 -1.05 -9.78 -18.04
CA ASP A 103 -0.76 -9.11 -19.33
C ASP A 103 -1.23 -7.66 -19.32
N ALA A 104 -2.41 -7.37 -18.72
CA ALA A 104 -2.90 -6.00 -18.58
C ALA A 104 -2.01 -5.16 -17.62
N VAL A 105 -1.53 -5.75 -16.53
CA VAL A 105 -0.58 -5.09 -15.63
C VAL A 105 0.72 -4.79 -16.35
N THR A 106 1.28 -5.76 -17.09
CA THR A 106 2.51 -5.58 -17.87
C THR A 106 2.36 -4.48 -18.92
N ALA A 107 1.25 -4.48 -19.66
CA ALA A 107 0.98 -3.45 -20.67
C ALA A 107 0.82 -2.06 -20.03
N LEU A 108 0.09 -1.96 -18.91
CA LEU A 108 -0.09 -0.71 -18.18
C LEU A 108 1.24 -0.19 -17.63
N SER A 109 2.04 -1.05 -17.00
CA SER A 109 3.36 -0.67 -16.47
C SER A 109 4.29 -0.17 -17.56
N ALA A 110 4.30 -0.83 -18.74
CA ALA A 110 5.06 -0.37 -19.91
C ALA A 110 4.59 1.02 -20.40
N ALA A 111 3.27 1.23 -20.46
CA ALA A 111 2.69 2.51 -20.87
C ALA A 111 3.02 3.64 -19.88
N LEU A 112 3.00 3.36 -18.57
CA LEU A 112 3.37 4.32 -17.52
C LEU A 112 4.86 4.68 -17.58
N ARG A 113 5.75 3.71 -17.81
CA ARG A 113 7.17 3.97 -18.02
C ARG A 113 7.41 4.86 -19.25
N ALA A 114 6.71 4.57 -20.35
CA ALA A 114 6.80 5.36 -21.58
C ALA A 114 6.28 6.79 -21.35
N HIS A 115 5.17 6.96 -20.65
CA HIS A 115 4.65 8.26 -20.28
C HIS A 115 5.67 9.05 -19.44
N ALA A 116 6.18 8.47 -18.36
CA ALA A 116 7.16 9.12 -17.50
C ALA A 116 8.45 9.54 -18.25
N ALA A 117 8.87 8.78 -19.26
CA ALA A 117 10.01 9.12 -20.11
C ALA A 117 9.70 10.22 -21.14
N SER A 118 8.45 10.48 -21.46
CA SER A 118 8.03 11.43 -22.51
C SER A 118 7.73 12.83 -22.00
N VAL A 119 7.49 13.00 -20.69
CA VAL A 119 7.14 14.29 -20.09
C VAL A 119 8.35 14.97 -19.44
N PRO A 120 8.40 16.32 -19.42
CA PRO A 120 9.55 17.06 -18.87
C PRO A 120 9.65 16.97 -17.34
N ALA A 121 8.56 16.66 -16.66
CA ALA A 121 8.51 16.48 -15.22
C ALA A 121 7.42 15.46 -14.86
N ILE A 122 7.69 14.65 -13.86
CA ILE A 122 6.76 13.65 -13.31
C ILE A 122 6.36 14.02 -11.89
N THR A 123 5.20 13.54 -11.46
CA THR A 123 4.71 13.71 -10.09
C THR A 123 5.42 12.78 -9.11
N ASP A 124 5.33 13.07 -7.82
CA ASP A 124 5.82 12.16 -6.75
C ASP A 124 5.25 10.75 -6.85
N ALA A 125 3.99 10.62 -7.28
CA ALA A 125 3.35 9.31 -7.46
C ALA A 125 3.94 8.53 -8.63
N GLU A 126 4.23 9.20 -9.74
CA GLU A 126 4.89 8.60 -10.91
C GLU A 126 6.33 8.21 -10.60
N GLU A 127 7.07 9.07 -9.89
CA GLU A 127 8.44 8.75 -9.44
C GLU A 127 8.43 7.50 -8.55
N LEU A 128 7.53 7.45 -7.57
CA LEU A 128 7.38 6.31 -6.68
C LEU A 128 6.99 5.04 -7.46
N PHE A 129 6.00 5.13 -8.37
CA PHE A 129 5.65 4.03 -9.25
C PHE A 129 6.86 3.50 -10.01
N CYS A 130 7.63 4.38 -10.67
CA CYS A 130 8.81 3.98 -11.44
C CYS A 130 9.90 3.34 -10.58
N ARG A 131 10.03 3.74 -9.31
CA ARG A 131 10.97 3.11 -8.34
C ARG A 131 10.50 1.73 -7.95
N LEU A 132 9.20 1.56 -7.65
CA LEU A 132 8.60 0.28 -7.27
C LEU A 132 8.62 -0.71 -8.43
N ASP A 133 8.24 -0.28 -9.62
CA ASP A 133 8.24 -1.10 -10.82
C ASP A 133 9.65 -1.57 -11.22
N ARG A 134 10.70 -0.77 -10.96
CA ARG A 134 12.09 -1.24 -11.12
C ARG A 134 12.51 -2.31 -10.13
N GLN A 135 11.98 -2.27 -8.89
CA GLN A 135 12.26 -3.28 -7.87
C GLN A 135 11.46 -4.56 -8.10
N TYR A 136 10.23 -4.41 -8.55
CA TYR A 136 9.26 -5.49 -8.76
C TYR A 136 8.56 -5.29 -10.10
N PRO A 137 9.21 -5.66 -11.21
CA PRO A 137 8.67 -5.41 -12.56
C PRO A 137 7.28 -6.01 -12.72
N ASP A 138 6.38 -5.19 -13.25
CA ASP A 138 5.00 -5.56 -13.55
C ASP A 138 4.20 -6.10 -12.34
N ASP A 139 4.56 -5.65 -11.12
CA ASP A 139 3.78 -5.92 -9.92
C ASP A 139 2.65 -4.89 -9.78
N ARG A 140 1.41 -5.37 -9.65
CA ARG A 140 0.24 -4.50 -9.47
C ARG A 140 0.28 -3.65 -8.20
N GLY A 141 1.06 -4.05 -7.19
CA GLY A 141 1.30 -3.27 -5.99
C GLY A 141 1.93 -1.92 -6.28
N ALA A 142 2.73 -1.79 -7.35
CA ALA A 142 3.31 -0.52 -7.76
C ALA A 142 2.24 0.53 -8.14
N LEU A 143 1.08 0.10 -8.64
CA LEU A 143 -0.04 1.00 -8.97
C LEU A 143 -0.62 1.72 -7.75
N PHE A 144 -0.41 1.18 -6.56
CA PHE A 144 -0.84 1.83 -5.32
C PHE A 144 -0.07 3.11 -4.98
N ALA A 145 1.03 3.39 -5.67
CA ALA A 145 1.70 4.69 -5.62
C ALA A 145 0.77 5.86 -6.00
N PHE A 146 -0.23 5.61 -6.86
CA PHE A 146 -1.24 6.60 -7.24
C PHE A 146 -2.39 6.74 -6.25
N LEU A 147 -2.56 5.76 -5.34
CA LEU A 147 -3.69 5.67 -4.41
C LEU A 147 -3.31 6.00 -2.97
N LEU A 148 -2.11 5.66 -2.54
CA LEU A 148 -1.67 5.81 -1.15
C LEU A 148 -0.83 7.06 -0.96
N ASN A 149 -0.89 7.62 0.26
CA ASN A 149 -0.03 8.74 0.62
C ASN A 149 1.43 8.26 0.71
N HIS A 150 2.33 8.91 0.00
CA HIS A 150 3.76 8.74 0.17
C HIS A 150 4.23 9.57 1.37
N LYS A 151 4.78 8.92 2.38
CA LYS A 151 5.29 9.52 3.62
C LYS A 151 6.81 9.41 3.65
N ARG A 152 7.46 10.53 3.90
CA ARG A 152 8.91 10.62 4.11
C ARG A 152 9.15 11.11 5.53
N LEU A 153 9.86 10.34 6.32
CA LEU A 153 10.16 10.62 7.72
C LEU A 153 11.65 10.91 7.89
N CYS A 154 11.94 11.97 8.61
CA CYS A 154 13.29 12.23 9.13
C CYS A 154 13.56 11.35 10.37
N PRO A 155 14.84 11.10 10.73
CA PRO A 155 15.18 10.41 11.96
C PRO A 155 14.51 11.06 13.19
N GLY A 156 13.85 10.22 14.01
CA GLY A 156 13.09 10.64 15.18
C GLY A 156 11.60 10.92 14.91
N GLU A 157 11.17 11.08 13.67
CA GLU A 157 9.75 11.18 13.34
C GLU A 157 9.08 9.81 13.38
N SER A 158 7.78 9.80 13.59
CA SER A 158 6.99 8.57 13.69
C SER A 158 5.77 8.61 12.79
N LEU A 159 5.35 7.43 12.33
CA LEU A 159 4.13 7.20 11.58
C LEU A 159 3.26 6.20 12.34
N PHE A 160 2.06 6.63 12.70
CA PHE A 160 1.05 5.76 13.30
C PHE A 160 0.18 5.15 12.21
N LEU A 161 -0.02 3.85 12.28
CA LEU A 161 -0.80 3.05 11.34
C LEU A 161 -2.04 2.50 12.06
N ALA A 162 -3.18 3.13 11.82
CA ALA A 162 -4.45 2.68 12.35
C ALA A 162 -4.89 1.35 11.70
N PRO A 163 -5.73 0.56 12.37
CA PRO A 163 -6.39 -0.58 11.75
C PRO A 163 -7.10 -0.19 10.45
N ASN A 164 -7.19 -1.13 9.51
CA ASN A 164 -7.77 -0.93 8.17
C ASN A 164 -7.04 0.10 7.28
N SER A 165 -5.86 0.59 7.71
CA SER A 165 -5.04 1.48 6.91
C SER A 165 -4.07 0.66 6.04
N PRO A 166 -4.21 0.64 4.71
CA PRO A 166 -3.23 0.01 3.84
C PRO A 166 -1.91 0.75 3.91
N HIS A 167 -0.82 0.01 4.02
CA HIS A 167 0.51 0.58 4.12
C HIS A 167 1.59 -0.35 3.59
N ALA A 168 2.72 0.22 3.20
CA ALA A 168 3.94 -0.50 2.85
C ALA A 168 5.17 0.34 3.23
N TYR A 169 6.20 -0.27 3.78
CA TYR A 169 7.49 0.37 3.99
C TYR A 169 8.32 0.27 2.71
N ILE A 170 8.87 1.39 2.26
CA ILE A 170 9.56 1.50 0.97
C ILE A 170 11.06 1.34 1.16
N CYS A 171 11.64 2.11 2.09
CA CYS A 171 13.05 1.99 2.46
C CYS A 171 13.34 2.70 3.78
N GLY A 172 14.46 2.34 4.41
CA GLY A 172 14.93 2.95 5.65
C GLY A 172 15.04 1.96 6.80
N THR A 173 15.50 2.47 7.94
CA THR A 173 15.59 1.73 9.20
C THR A 173 14.76 2.45 10.26
N GLY A 174 13.94 1.70 10.97
CA GLY A 174 13.08 2.23 12.02
C GLY A 174 12.84 1.22 13.14
N ILE A 175 12.24 1.70 14.23
CA ILE A 175 11.72 0.86 15.29
C ILE A 175 10.24 0.66 15.05
N GLU A 176 9.84 -0.56 14.78
CA GLU A 176 8.43 -0.94 14.68
C GLU A 176 7.96 -1.44 16.04
N HIS A 177 6.87 -0.83 16.49
CA HIS A 177 6.12 -1.32 17.64
C HIS A 177 4.69 -1.60 17.18
N ARG A 178 4.20 -2.82 17.47
CA ARG A 178 2.81 -3.19 17.21
C ARG A 178 2.22 -3.99 18.36
N ARG A 179 0.93 -3.88 18.55
CA ARG A 179 0.20 -4.75 19.47
C ARG A 179 0.28 -6.18 18.95
N LYS A 180 0.90 -7.06 19.75
CA LYS A 180 0.93 -8.50 19.52
C LYS A 180 0.25 -9.17 20.69
N ILE A 181 -0.71 -10.03 20.43
CA ILE A 181 -1.22 -10.94 21.46
C ILE A 181 -0.65 -12.30 21.16
N GLU A 182 0.09 -12.81 22.16
CA GLU A 182 0.71 -14.12 22.08
C GLU A 182 -0.34 -15.21 22.28
N ARG A 183 -0.33 -16.22 21.40
CA ARG A 183 -0.59 -17.56 21.90
C ARG A 183 0.62 -17.94 22.76
N LEU A 184 0.39 -18.24 24.03
CA LEU A 184 1.37 -18.87 24.89
C LEU A 184 2.04 -20.04 24.14
N GLY A 185 3.29 -19.89 23.76
CA GLY A 185 4.14 -21.01 23.42
C GLY A 185 4.85 -21.07 22.08
N LEU A 186 4.90 -20.04 21.23
CA LEU A 186 5.78 -20.05 20.05
C LEU A 186 6.39 -18.68 19.80
N VAL A 187 7.64 -18.55 20.22
CA VAL A 187 8.59 -17.56 19.73
C VAL A 187 9.14 -18.10 18.41
N VAL A 188 8.97 -17.39 17.31
CA VAL A 188 9.80 -17.48 16.12
C VAL A 188 10.21 -16.07 15.76
#